data_309a6b992bb11e8c117eff5c8f0d7c57
#
_entry.id   309a6b992bb11e8c117eff5c8f0d7c57
#
_cell.length_a   1.000
_cell.length_b   1.000
_cell.length_c   1.000
_cell.angle_alpha   90.00
_cell.angle_beta   90.00
_cell.angle_gamma   90.00
#
_symmetry.space_group_name_H-M   'P 1'
#
loop_
_entity.id
_entity.type
_entity.pdbx_description
1 polymer ?
#
loop_
_entity_poly.entity_id
_entity_poly.type
_entity_poly.pdbx_seq_one_letter_code
_entity_poly.pdbx_strand_id
1 'polypeptide(L)'
;DGVKDELKSAGFEAGKNLKYEYQSAQGNTGTAAQIARKYVGERPDVIVAIATPSAQAVVAATKDIPVVYSAVTDPVSAKLVKTWEASGSNVTGVSDVSPLEKHLELIKRVVPSAKRVGVIYSPGEANSVSIVEALKKAMPASGMTLVESAAARTVDVASATQSLVG
;
A
#
# COMPACT_ATOMS: atom_id res chain seq x y z
N ASP A 1 -13.17 -2.14 -13.60
CA ASP A 1 -12.67 -1.92 -12.32
C ASP A 1 -13.40 -2.65 -11.19
N GLY A 2 -12.67 -3.61 -10.54
CA GLY A 2 -13.20 -4.62 -9.65
C GLY A 2 -14.24 -4.14 -8.62
N VAL A 3 -14.00 -3.00 -7.94
CA VAL A 3 -15.00 -2.49 -6.98
C VAL A 3 -16.34 -2.18 -7.62
N LYS A 4 -16.35 -1.57 -8.82
CA LYS A 4 -17.61 -1.29 -9.54
C LYS A 4 -18.30 -2.55 -10.01
N ASP A 5 -17.52 -3.52 -10.47
CA ASP A 5 -18.06 -4.79 -11.01
C ASP A 5 -18.70 -5.60 -9.87
N GLU A 6 -18.05 -5.66 -8.70
CA GLU A 6 -18.61 -6.31 -7.52
C GLU A 6 -19.84 -5.59 -6.97
N LEU A 7 -19.82 -4.26 -6.88
CA LEU A 7 -21.00 -3.49 -6.48
C LEU A 7 -22.17 -3.75 -7.42
N LYS A 8 -21.93 -3.81 -8.74
CA LYS A 8 -22.96 -4.12 -9.72
C LYS A 8 -23.50 -5.55 -9.55
N SER A 9 -22.61 -6.52 -9.31
CA SER A 9 -23.00 -7.90 -9.03
C SER A 9 -23.85 -8.02 -7.75
N ALA A 10 -23.61 -7.13 -6.77
CA ALA A 10 -24.39 -7.02 -5.56
C ALA A 10 -25.70 -6.19 -5.72
N GLY A 11 -26.01 -5.75 -6.93
CA GLY A 11 -27.24 -5.00 -7.24
C GLY A 11 -27.12 -3.47 -7.10
N PHE A 12 -25.90 -2.95 -6.91
CA PHE A 12 -25.68 -1.51 -6.86
C PHE A 12 -25.24 -0.98 -8.23
N GLU A 13 -26.05 -0.13 -8.85
CA GLU A 13 -25.78 0.41 -10.17
C GLU A 13 -25.67 1.94 -10.14
N ALA A 14 -24.58 2.46 -10.70
CA ALA A 14 -24.37 3.91 -10.82
C ALA A 14 -25.52 4.55 -11.64
N GLY A 15 -26.07 5.63 -11.11
CA GLY A 15 -27.22 6.33 -11.72
C GLY A 15 -28.59 5.75 -11.40
N LYS A 16 -28.69 4.59 -10.72
CA LYS A 16 -29.95 4.04 -10.25
C LYS A 16 -30.07 4.13 -8.72
N ASN A 17 -29.23 3.38 -8.00
CA ASN A 17 -29.23 3.29 -6.56
C ASN A 17 -27.83 3.45 -5.95
N LEU A 18 -26.82 3.83 -6.75
CA LEU A 18 -25.46 4.08 -6.33
C LEU A 18 -24.97 5.44 -6.84
N LYS A 19 -24.60 6.33 -5.96
CA LYS A 19 -23.76 7.48 -6.27
C LYS A 19 -22.30 7.08 -6.08
N TYR A 20 -21.56 6.94 -7.18
CA TYR A 20 -20.15 6.54 -7.16
C TYR A 20 -19.26 7.70 -7.61
N GLU A 21 -18.30 8.07 -6.77
CA GLU A 21 -17.30 9.08 -7.09
C GLU A 21 -15.89 8.48 -6.96
N TYR A 22 -15.02 8.81 -7.90
CA TYR A 22 -13.63 8.34 -7.89
C TYR A 22 -12.67 9.49 -8.16
N GLN A 23 -11.63 9.56 -7.34
CA GLN A 23 -10.50 10.48 -7.54
C GLN A 23 -9.18 9.76 -7.30
N SER A 24 -8.14 10.17 -8.03
CA SER A 24 -6.78 9.64 -7.86
C SER A 24 -5.85 10.75 -7.39
N ALA A 25 -5.05 10.46 -6.37
CA ALA A 25 -4.01 11.35 -5.87
C ALA A 25 -2.71 11.28 -6.70
N GLN A 26 -2.62 10.35 -7.65
CA GLN A 26 -1.46 10.15 -8.53
C GLN A 26 -0.11 10.12 -7.79
N GLY A 27 -0.07 9.43 -6.63
CA GLY A 27 1.12 9.31 -5.80
C GLY A 27 1.45 10.54 -4.93
N ASN A 28 0.65 11.60 -4.98
CA ASN A 28 0.88 12.79 -4.17
C ASN A 28 0.12 12.73 -2.85
N THR A 29 0.83 12.67 -1.73
CA THR A 29 0.23 12.55 -0.40
C THR A 29 -0.56 13.77 0.03
N GLY A 30 -0.16 14.98 -0.39
CA GLY A 30 -0.91 16.21 -0.14
C GLY A 30 -2.25 16.22 -0.87
N THR A 31 -2.26 15.78 -2.13
CA THR A 31 -3.49 15.60 -2.92
C THR A 31 -4.38 14.52 -2.29
N ALA A 32 -3.82 13.40 -1.82
CA ALA A 32 -4.58 12.38 -1.13
C ALA A 32 -5.29 12.92 0.12
N ALA A 33 -4.60 13.75 0.91
CA ALA A 33 -5.18 14.40 2.08
C ALA A 33 -6.30 15.41 1.72
N GLN A 34 -6.19 16.11 0.59
CA GLN A 34 -7.24 17.00 0.11
C GLN A 34 -8.49 16.24 -0.35
N ILE A 35 -8.29 15.16 -1.13
CA ILE A 35 -9.37 14.27 -1.57
C ILE A 35 -10.09 13.65 -0.37
N ALA A 36 -9.32 13.17 0.62
CA ALA A 36 -9.90 12.58 1.84
C ALA A 36 -10.79 13.58 2.59
N ARG A 37 -10.33 14.82 2.79
CA ARG A 37 -11.13 15.87 3.43
C ARG A 37 -12.38 16.23 2.64
N LYS A 38 -12.28 16.30 1.30
CA LYS A 38 -13.42 16.52 0.41
C LYS A 38 -14.49 15.45 0.62
N TYR A 39 -14.10 14.18 0.51
CA TYR A 39 -15.05 13.06 0.68
C TYR A 39 -15.67 13.02 2.07
N VAL A 40 -14.88 13.26 3.13
CA VAL A 40 -15.42 13.33 4.49
C VAL A 40 -16.46 14.47 4.62
N GLY A 41 -16.22 15.62 3.99
CA GLY A 41 -17.19 16.73 3.94
C GLY A 41 -18.48 16.37 3.21
N GLU A 42 -18.43 15.52 2.21
CA GLU A 42 -19.59 15.05 1.44
C GLU A 42 -20.39 13.95 2.14
N ARG A 43 -19.84 13.39 3.24
CA ARG A 43 -20.46 12.36 4.09
C ARG A 43 -21.02 11.17 3.30
N PRO A 44 -20.21 10.44 2.52
CA PRO A 44 -20.65 9.23 1.87
C PRO A 44 -20.96 8.12 2.89
N ASP A 45 -21.73 7.12 2.48
CA ASP A 45 -22.01 5.94 3.31
C ASP A 45 -20.77 5.08 3.57
N VAL A 46 -19.81 5.08 2.63
CA VAL A 46 -18.54 4.34 2.73
C VAL A 46 -17.46 5.01 1.89
N ILE A 47 -16.21 4.95 2.34
CA ILE A 47 -15.05 5.35 1.56
C ILE A 47 -14.19 4.11 1.28
N VAL A 48 -13.95 3.81 0.00
CA VAL A 48 -12.99 2.79 -0.40
C VAL A 48 -11.65 3.47 -0.67
N ALA A 49 -10.63 3.11 0.10
CA ALA A 49 -9.29 3.68 0.01
C ALA A 49 -8.32 2.67 -0.60
N ILE A 50 -7.78 2.94 -1.78
CA ILE A 50 -6.87 2.05 -2.50
C ILE A 50 -5.44 2.51 -2.29
N ALA A 51 -4.56 1.60 -1.89
CA ALA A 51 -3.16 1.76 -1.52
C ALA A 51 -2.94 2.46 -0.16
N THR A 52 -1.81 2.15 0.47
CA THR A 52 -1.47 2.58 1.84
C THR A 52 -1.53 4.10 2.04
N PRO A 53 -0.95 4.95 1.18
CA PRO A 53 -1.01 6.41 1.40
C PRO A 53 -2.43 6.97 1.35
N SER A 54 -3.28 6.44 0.46
CA SER A 54 -4.69 6.83 0.37
C SER A 54 -5.47 6.43 1.61
N ALA A 55 -5.27 5.20 2.10
CA ALA A 55 -5.90 4.70 3.30
C ALA A 55 -5.49 5.51 4.54
N GLN A 56 -4.21 5.83 4.67
CA GLN A 56 -3.71 6.69 5.75
C GLN A 56 -4.36 8.08 5.73
N ALA A 57 -4.48 8.69 4.55
CA ALA A 57 -5.12 10.00 4.40
C ALA A 57 -6.59 9.98 4.83
N VAL A 58 -7.35 8.94 4.43
CA VAL A 58 -8.77 8.80 4.77
C VAL A 58 -8.95 8.51 6.26
N VAL A 59 -8.20 7.58 6.83
CA VAL A 59 -8.29 7.21 8.27
C VAL A 59 -7.88 8.36 9.19
N ALA A 60 -6.97 9.22 8.74
CA ALA A 60 -6.63 10.45 9.45
C ALA A 60 -7.76 11.50 9.40
N ALA A 61 -8.57 11.50 8.34
CA ALA A 61 -9.61 12.51 8.12
C ALA A 61 -10.96 12.16 8.77
N THR A 62 -11.27 10.87 9.03
CA THR A 62 -12.55 10.46 9.63
C THR A 62 -12.38 9.36 10.67
N LYS A 63 -13.29 9.34 11.66
CA LYS A 63 -13.44 8.27 12.65
C LYS A 63 -14.85 7.66 12.65
N ASP A 64 -15.75 8.22 11.85
CA ASP A 64 -17.17 7.86 11.85
C ASP A 64 -17.60 7.18 10.56
N ILE A 65 -17.13 7.67 9.39
CA ILE A 65 -17.48 7.10 8.09
C ILE A 65 -16.78 5.76 7.94
N PRO A 66 -17.48 4.68 7.57
CA PRO A 66 -16.89 3.40 7.28
C PRO A 66 -15.80 3.50 6.18
N VAL A 67 -14.64 2.93 6.44
CA VAL A 67 -13.50 2.91 5.51
C VAL A 67 -13.15 1.48 5.19
N VAL A 68 -13.14 1.15 3.90
CA VAL A 68 -12.67 -0.14 3.38
C VAL A 68 -11.38 0.09 2.62
N TYR A 69 -10.25 -0.37 3.16
CA TYR A 69 -8.99 -0.29 2.43
C TYR A 69 -8.79 -1.51 1.51
N SER A 70 -8.07 -1.30 0.42
CA SER A 70 -7.63 -2.35 -0.51
C SER A 70 -6.20 -2.07 -0.95
N ALA A 71 -5.44 -3.12 -1.29
CA ALA A 71 -4.04 -3.01 -1.69
C ALA A 71 -3.19 -2.27 -0.63
N VAL A 72 -3.33 -2.67 0.62
CA VAL A 72 -2.52 -2.17 1.74
C VAL A 72 -1.62 -3.31 2.23
N THR A 73 -0.32 -3.12 2.14
CA THR A 73 0.67 -4.15 2.44
C THR A 73 0.63 -4.57 3.91
N ASP A 74 0.66 -3.62 4.83
CA ASP A 74 0.62 -3.88 6.27
C ASP A 74 -0.25 -2.81 6.96
N PRO A 75 -1.52 -3.11 7.23
CA PRO A 75 -2.44 -2.15 7.82
C PRO A 75 -2.10 -1.81 9.28
N VAL A 76 -1.39 -2.68 10.00
CA VAL A 76 -0.95 -2.45 11.38
C VAL A 76 0.24 -1.50 11.40
N SER A 77 1.29 -1.77 10.62
CA SER A 77 2.45 -0.88 10.48
C SER A 77 2.05 0.48 9.90
N ALA A 78 1.07 0.50 8.99
CA ALA A 78 0.50 1.74 8.46
C ALA A 78 -0.40 2.49 9.45
N LYS A 79 -0.65 1.94 10.65
CA LYS A 79 -1.51 2.50 11.72
C LYS A 79 -2.96 2.72 11.29
N LEU A 80 -3.47 1.91 10.40
CA LEU A 80 -4.87 1.92 9.99
C LEU A 80 -5.75 1.17 10.98
N VAL A 81 -5.24 0.05 11.48
CA VAL A 81 -5.87 -0.81 12.47
C VAL A 81 -4.86 -1.17 13.57
N LYS A 82 -5.34 -1.64 14.72
CA LYS A 82 -4.47 -2.03 15.85
C LYS A 82 -3.93 -3.44 15.71
N THR A 83 -4.70 -4.33 15.12
CA THR A 83 -4.39 -5.75 14.96
C THR A 83 -4.88 -6.24 13.59
N TRP A 84 -4.46 -7.43 13.20
CA TRP A 84 -4.92 -8.10 11.97
C TRP A 84 -6.33 -8.68 12.08
N GLU A 85 -6.83 -8.87 13.30
CA GLU A 85 -8.18 -9.33 13.56
C GLU A 85 -9.17 -8.16 13.46
N ALA A 86 -10.39 -8.36 13.90
CA ALA A 86 -11.43 -7.33 13.89
C ALA A 86 -10.94 -6.03 14.56
N SER A 87 -10.95 -4.94 13.83
CA SER A 87 -10.33 -3.68 14.25
C SER A 87 -11.04 -2.98 15.43
N GLY A 88 -12.33 -3.27 15.65
CA GLY A 88 -13.17 -2.56 16.61
C GLY A 88 -13.29 -1.05 16.30
N SER A 89 -13.07 -0.65 15.05
CA SER A 89 -13.13 0.73 14.58
C SER A 89 -13.97 0.82 13.29
N ASN A 90 -14.05 2.01 12.71
CA ASN A 90 -14.71 2.25 11.42
C ASN A 90 -13.86 1.80 10.20
N VAL A 91 -12.77 1.07 10.41
CA VAL A 91 -11.79 0.72 9.36
C VAL A 91 -11.68 -0.79 9.22
N THR A 92 -11.82 -1.29 7.99
CA THR A 92 -11.56 -2.69 7.63
C THR A 92 -11.01 -2.75 6.20
N GLY A 93 -10.61 -3.92 5.73
CA GLY A 93 -10.17 -4.05 4.33
C GLY A 93 -9.38 -5.31 4.05
N VAL A 94 -8.70 -5.30 2.90
CA VAL A 94 -7.93 -6.42 2.37
C VAL A 94 -6.48 -5.99 2.15
N SER A 95 -5.56 -6.80 2.68
CA SER A 95 -4.12 -6.62 2.50
C SER A 95 -3.61 -7.34 1.25
N ASP A 96 -2.51 -6.84 0.68
CA ASP A 96 -1.76 -7.42 -0.43
C ASP A 96 -0.35 -7.86 -0.03
N VAL A 97 -0.20 -8.42 1.17
CA VAL A 97 1.10 -8.91 1.66
C VAL A 97 1.79 -9.78 0.61
N SER A 98 2.99 -9.36 0.24
CA SER A 98 3.81 -10.09 -0.74
C SER A 98 4.44 -11.35 -0.14
N PRO A 99 4.42 -12.50 -0.84
CA PRO A 99 5.07 -13.73 -0.39
C PRO A 99 6.60 -13.64 -0.59
N LEU A 100 7.28 -12.88 0.27
CA LEU A 100 8.70 -12.53 0.14
C LEU A 100 9.61 -13.76 0.02
N GLU A 101 9.31 -14.83 0.73
CA GLU A 101 10.08 -16.09 0.66
C GLU A 101 10.10 -16.65 -0.78
N LYS A 102 8.94 -16.64 -1.46
CA LYS A 102 8.85 -17.07 -2.86
C LYS A 102 9.60 -16.13 -3.80
N HIS A 103 9.64 -14.85 -3.50
CA HIS A 103 10.45 -13.90 -4.26
C HIS A 103 11.94 -14.18 -4.10
N LEU A 104 12.41 -14.48 -2.88
CA LEU A 104 13.80 -14.87 -2.63
C LEU A 104 14.16 -16.19 -3.30
N GLU A 105 13.27 -17.18 -3.28
CA GLU A 105 13.42 -18.43 -4.03
C GLU A 105 13.54 -18.18 -5.53
N LEU A 106 12.69 -17.30 -6.08
CA LEU A 106 12.73 -16.94 -7.50
C LEU A 106 14.07 -16.27 -7.86
N ILE A 107 14.56 -15.35 -7.04
CA ILE A 107 15.89 -14.74 -7.25
C ILE A 107 16.98 -15.82 -7.34
N LYS A 108 16.98 -16.80 -6.43
CA LYS A 108 17.92 -17.92 -6.46
C LYS A 108 17.79 -18.81 -7.68
N ARG A 109 16.58 -19.00 -8.18
CA ARG A 109 16.36 -19.77 -9.42
C ARG A 109 16.88 -19.06 -10.66
N VAL A 110 16.73 -17.73 -10.74
CA VAL A 110 17.18 -16.92 -11.87
C VAL A 110 18.68 -16.62 -11.78
N VAL A 111 19.19 -16.35 -10.59
CA VAL A 111 20.61 -16.06 -10.33
C VAL A 111 21.09 -16.91 -9.13
N PRO A 112 21.46 -18.18 -9.36
CA PRO A 112 21.85 -19.11 -8.27
C PRO A 112 23.01 -18.60 -7.40
N SER A 113 23.92 -17.82 -8.00
CA SER A 113 25.09 -17.25 -7.31
C SER A 113 24.80 -15.94 -6.56
N ALA A 114 23.57 -15.44 -6.58
CA ALA A 114 23.20 -14.19 -5.92
C ALA A 114 23.53 -14.22 -4.43
N LYS A 115 24.31 -13.24 -3.97
CA LYS A 115 24.66 -13.03 -2.56
C LYS A 115 24.25 -11.66 -2.05
N ARG A 116 24.20 -10.67 -2.93
CA ARG A 116 23.77 -9.31 -2.63
C ARG A 116 22.58 -8.94 -3.50
N VAL A 117 21.52 -8.42 -2.90
CA VAL A 117 20.32 -8.00 -3.61
C VAL A 117 20.07 -6.53 -3.26
N GLY A 118 20.03 -5.69 -4.30
CA GLY A 118 19.71 -4.28 -4.17
C GLY A 118 18.20 -4.06 -4.10
N VAL A 119 17.76 -3.16 -3.22
CA VAL A 119 16.38 -2.66 -3.18
C VAL A 119 16.37 -1.14 -3.21
N ILE A 120 15.52 -0.59 -4.06
CA ILE A 120 15.21 0.84 -4.09
C ILE A 120 13.84 1.01 -3.50
N TYR A 121 13.66 1.93 -2.56
CA TYR A 121 12.40 2.12 -1.87
C TYR A 121 12.14 3.58 -1.50
N SER A 122 10.88 3.93 -1.28
CA SER A 122 10.47 5.24 -0.75
C SER A 122 10.45 5.20 0.78
N PRO A 123 11.35 5.90 1.48
CA PRO A 123 11.38 5.90 2.95
C PRO A 123 10.21 6.66 3.57
N GLY A 124 9.48 7.46 2.78
CA GLY A 124 8.29 8.17 3.22
C GLY A 124 6.99 7.34 3.14
N GLU A 125 7.04 6.11 2.61
CA GLU A 125 5.87 5.25 2.45
C GLU A 125 5.93 4.04 3.38
N ALA A 126 4.94 3.89 4.26
CA ALA A 126 4.90 2.84 5.27
C ALA A 126 4.94 1.42 4.65
N ASN A 127 4.28 1.20 3.52
CA ASN A 127 4.33 -0.07 2.79
C ASN A 127 5.75 -0.40 2.30
N SER A 128 6.48 0.57 1.74
CA SER A 128 7.85 0.38 1.28
C SER A 128 8.78 0.03 2.44
N VAL A 129 8.69 0.76 3.54
CA VAL A 129 9.47 0.49 4.76
C VAL A 129 9.15 -0.90 5.34
N SER A 130 7.87 -1.27 5.42
CA SER A 130 7.44 -2.59 5.91
C SER A 130 8.05 -3.73 5.10
N ILE A 131 8.05 -3.63 3.76
CA ILE A 131 8.65 -4.65 2.89
C ILE A 131 10.17 -4.73 3.10
N VAL A 132 10.86 -3.60 3.18
CA VAL A 132 12.32 -3.58 3.41
C VAL A 132 12.68 -4.22 4.74
N GLU A 133 11.96 -3.91 5.81
CA GLU A 133 12.18 -4.54 7.11
C GLU A 133 11.88 -6.06 7.10
N ALA A 134 10.87 -6.49 6.38
CA ALA A 134 10.59 -7.91 6.20
C ALA A 134 11.67 -8.62 5.37
N LEU A 135 12.19 -7.98 4.31
CA LEU A 135 13.33 -8.50 3.54
C LEU A 135 14.59 -8.63 4.39
N LYS A 136 14.93 -7.63 5.22
CA LYS A 136 16.06 -7.70 6.15
C LYS A 136 16.00 -8.94 7.04
N LYS A 137 14.81 -9.29 7.50
CA LYS A 137 14.60 -10.47 8.36
C LYS A 137 14.68 -11.79 7.60
N ALA A 138 14.16 -11.83 6.37
CA ALA A 138 14.06 -13.06 5.59
C ALA A 138 15.36 -13.43 4.84
N MET A 139 16.12 -12.45 4.37
CA MET A 139 17.26 -12.69 3.47
C MET A 139 18.42 -13.49 4.06
N PRO A 140 18.79 -13.35 5.35
CA PRO A 140 19.88 -14.15 5.93
C PRO A 140 19.64 -15.65 5.81
N ALA A 141 18.40 -16.13 5.98
CA ALA A 141 18.04 -17.54 5.82
C ALA A 141 18.25 -18.05 4.39
N SER A 142 18.19 -17.16 3.39
CA SER A 142 18.46 -17.47 1.98
C SER A 142 19.95 -17.32 1.61
N GLY A 143 20.83 -17.01 2.56
CA GLY A 143 22.25 -16.76 2.31
C GLY A 143 22.52 -15.50 1.45
N MET A 144 21.60 -14.54 1.49
CA MET A 144 21.72 -13.26 0.78
C MET A 144 21.74 -12.09 1.75
N THR A 145 22.28 -10.97 1.31
CA THR A 145 22.28 -9.69 2.05
C THR A 145 21.55 -8.63 1.25
N LEU A 146 20.80 -7.78 1.96
CA LEU A 146 20.12 -6.63 1.38
C LEU A 146 21.03 -5.42 1.30
N VAL A 147 21.02 -4.75 0.16
CA VAL A 147 21.67 -3.43 -0.03
C VAL A 147 20.56 -2.43 -0.35
N GLU A 148 20.41 -1.43 0.49
CA GLU A 148 19.33 -0.48 0.41
C GLU A 148 19.74 0.81 -0.28
N SER A 149 18.87 1.35 -1.12
CA SER A 149 19.00 2.70 -1.65
C SER A 149 17.67 3.42 -1.59
N ALA A 150 17.64 4.53 -0.85
CA ALA A 150 16.40 5.31 -0.69
C ALA A 150 16.19 6.26 -1.87
N ALA A 151 14.97 6.30 -2.39
CA ALA A 151 14.51 7.25 -3.39
C ALA A 151 13.19 7.87 -2.92
N ALA A 152 13.27 9.05 -2.33
CA ALA A 152 12.10 9.73 -1.80
C ALA A 152 11.17 10.27 -2.90
N ARG A 153 11.69 10.48 -4.10
CA ARG A 153 10.97 11.02 -5.26
C ARG A 153 11.31 10.20 -6.50
N THR A 154 10.42 10.16 -7.46
CA THR A 154 10.63 9.44 -8.72
C THR A 154 11.90 9.86 -9.46
N VAL A 155 12.27 11.14 -9.38
CA VAL A 155 13.50 11.66 -10.01
C VAL A 155 14.78 11.13 -9.38
N ASP A 156 14.72 10.64 -8.15
CA ASP A 156 15.87 10.11 -7.40
C ASP A 156 16.14 8.63 -7.73
N VAL A 157 15.21 7.93 -8.41
CA VAL A 157 15.31 6.49 -8.67
C VAL A 157 16.54 6.14 -9.54
N ALA A 158 16.83 6.95 -10.55
CA ALA A 158 17.97 6.69 -11.42
C ALA A 158 19.31 6.74 -10.67
N SER A 159 19.52 7.75 -9.82
CA SER A 159 20.74 7.86 -9.01
C SER A 159 20.80 6.77 -7.92
N ALA A 160 19.66 6.43 -7.31
CA ALA A 160 19.57 5.33 -6.36
C ALA A 160 19.94 3.98 -7.01
N THR A 161 19.50 3.76 -8.27
CA THR A 161 19.89 2.57 -9.04
C THR A 161 21.39 2.52 -9.28
N GLN A 162 21.98 3.63 -9.71
CA GLN A 162 23.40 3.71 -9.99
C GLN A 162 24.25 3.40 -8.73
N SER A 163 23.81 3.84 -7.55
CA SER A 163 24.49 3.55 -6.30
C SER A 163 24.52 2.07 -5.90
N LEU A 164 23.66 1.24 -6.49
CA LEU A 164 23.59 -0.21 -6.23
C LEU A 164 24.42 -1.04 -7.21
N VAL A 165 24.82 -0.48 -8.36
CA VAL A 165 25.52 -1.19 -9.45
C VAL A 165 27.04 -1.06 -9.36
N GLY A 166 27.56 -0.20 -8.52
CA GLY A 166 28.98 0.10 -8.33
C GLY A 166 29.75 -0.90 -7.50
#